data_0c85114d5deef14881dd976b9e88c8f3
#
_entry.id   0c85114d5deef14881dd976b9e88c8f3
#
_cell.length_a   1.000
_cell.length_b   1.000
_cell.length_c   1.000
_cell.angle_alpha   90.00
_cell.angle_beta   90.00
_cell.angle_gamma   90.00
#
_symmetry.space_group_name_H-M   'P 1'
#
loop_
_entity.id
_entity.type
_entity.pdbx_description
1 polymer ?
#
loop_
_entity_poly.entity_id
_entity_poly.type
_entity_poly.pdbx_seq_one_letter_code
_entity_poly.pdbx_strand_id
1 'polypeptide(L)'
;MDQPRVILIDVISSQTKPEEAKRRLLELESLTHTYGGMIVVKIIQKRVTPDYKTYIGPGKLEEVIAIAEQEQVEIIIINNLLKPHQIFNIERMVERKGIKVWDRIDLILKIFQKHADTTEAKLQIRLAGIRHMGPRIYRMGLELSQQAGGIGTRGSGETNIEQMKRHLAVEERAIKKQISKYANTRSLHRARRDKMGFKTVSIVGYTNAGKSSLLNALTKKGAYVADELFATLDTRVAKLWLPSNDPLVKGGHPAKGGIGGLSVLLSDTIGFIQDLPPQLIQAFRSTLEETVHADLILHVIDVSDQYMDEKINEVEEVLAELEVTDTKKIYVFNKIDNLKRVPRTAIKKKYKAFKPVFVSCKKSEGLEELKKQIADSL
;
A
#
# COMPACT_ATOMS: atom_id res chain seq x y z
N MET A 1 -19.53 16.67 -2.83
CA MET A 1 -18.20 17.31 -2.92
C MET A 1 -17.73 17.09 -4.34
N ASP A 2 -17.38 18.16 -5.05
CA ASP A 2 -16.86 18.04 -6.40
C ASP A 2 -15.54 17.25 -6.38
N GLN A 3 -15.39 16.35 -7.34
CA GLN A 3 -14.18 15.56 -7.51
C GLN A 3 -13.08 16.47 -8.05
N PRO A 4 -11.90 16.56 -7.41
CA PRO A 4 -10.84 17.43 -7.91
C PRO A 4 -10.38 16.98 -9.30
N ARG A 5 -10.20 17.94 -10.19
CA ARG A 5 -9.73 17.69 -11.57
C ARG A 5 -8.21 17.47 -11.56
N VAL A 6 -7.76 16.39 -12.20
CA VAL A 6 -6.39 15.89 -12.09
C VAL A 6 -5.75 15.68 -13.46
N ILE A 7 -4.48 16.09 -13.60
CA ILE A 7 -3.59 15.65 -14.68
C ILE A 7 -2.66 14.57 -14.13
N LEU A 8 -2.53 13.47 -14.88
CA LEU A 8 -1.56 12.41 -14.59
C LEU A 8 -0.36 12.51 -15.51
N ILE A 9 0.83 12.42 -14.94
CA ILE A 9 2.09 12.44 -15.68
C ILE A 9 2.94 11.24 -15.29
N ASP A 10 3.45 10.50 -16.27
CA ASP A 10 4.48 9.49 -16.06
C ASP A 10 5.69 9.76 -16.95
N VAL A 11 6.86 9.93 -16.34
CA VAL A 11 8.12 10.08 -17.07
C VAL A 11 8.82 8.73 -17.07
N ILE A 12 8.93 8.13 -18.25
CA ILE A 12 9.47 6.79 -18.44
C ILE A 12 10.80 6.83 -19.19
N SER A 13 11.64 5.80 -18.99
CA SER A 13 12.84 5.61 -19.78
C SER A 13 12.49 5.38 -21.26
N SER A 14 13.37 5.79 -22.16
CA SER A 14 13.25 5.45 -23.59
C SER A 14 13.24 3.94 -23.84
N GLN A 15 13.79 3.14 -22.91
CA GLN A 15 13.85 1.68 -22.99
C GLN A 15 12.61 0.99 -22.41
N THR A 16 11.72 1.72 -21.69
CA THR A 16 10.51 1.15 -21.09
C THR A 16 9.58 0.60 -22.19
N LYS A 17 9.18 -0.65 -22.06
CA LYS A 17 8.26 -1.30 -23.00
C LYS A 17 6.88 -0.63 -22.95
N PRO A 18 6.16 -0.56 -24.08
CA PRO A 18 4.83 0.07 -24.13
C PRO A 18 3.83 -0.54 -23.16
N GLU A 19 3.89 -1.85 -22.95
CA GLU A 19 3.02 -2.58 -22.01
C GLU A 19 3.29 -2.19 -20.56
N GLU A 20 4.55 -2.06 -20.18
CA GLU A 20 4.95 -1.60 -18.85
C GLU A 20 4.49 -0.15 -18.61
N ALA A 21 4.70 0.73 -19.57
CA ALA A 21 4.22 2.12 -19.51
C ALA A 21 2.70 2.18 -19.32
N LYS A 22 1.96 1.35 -20.05
CA LYS A 22 0.50 1.24 -19.91
C LYS A 22 0.10 0.73 -18.52
N ARG A 23 0.77 -0.32 -18.00
CA ARG A 23 0.52 -0.87 -16.67
C ARG A 23 0.72 0.18 -15.58
N ARG A 24 1.84 0.90 -15.61
CA ARG A 24 2.17 1.99 -14.66
C ARG A 24 1.09 3.08 -14.65
N LEU A 25 0.63 3.47 -15.84
CA LEU A 25 -0.40 4.50 -15.96
C LEU A 25 -1.76 4.00 -15.46
N LEU A 26 -2.17 2.77 -15.77
CA LEU A 26 -3.42 2.17 -15.27
C LEU A 26 -3.46 2.08 -13.75
N GLU A 27 -2.33 1.77 -13.12
CA GLU A 27 -2.25 1.75 -11.67
C GLU A 27 -2.37 3.16 -11.08
N LEU A 28 -1.69 4.16 -11.66
CA LEU A 28 -1.84 5.55 -11.24
C LEU A 28 -3.28 6.06 -11.38
N GLU A 29 -3.97 5.67 -12.45
CA GLU A 29 -5.39 5.94 -12.64
C GLU A 29 -6.22 5.35 -11.50
N SER A 30 -6.00 4.08 -11.19
CA SER A 30 -6.71 3.39 -10.10
C SER A 30 -6.45 4.03 -8.74
N LEU A 31 -5.23 4.46 -8.46
CA LEU A 31 -4.89 5.23 -7.25
C LEU A 31 -5.62 6.57 -7.22
N THR A 32 -5.65 7.28 -8.35
CA THR A 32 -6.32 8.59 -8.45
C THR A 32 -7.83 8.47 -8.25
N HIS A 33 -8.47 7.45 -8.82
CA HIS A 33 -9.89 7.17 -8.60
C HIS A 33 -10.17 6.81 -7.14
N THR A 34 -9.31 6.02 -6.50
CA THR A 34 -9.42 5.70 -5.06
C THR A 34 -9.33 6.95 -4.19
N TYR A 35 -8.48 7.90 -4.56
CA TYR A 35 -8.46 9.21 -3.92
C TYR A 35 -9.77 9.99 -4.12
N GLY A 36 -10.46 9.77 -5.23
CA GLY A 36 -11.68 10.47 -5.65
C GLY A 36 -11.42 11.58 -6.67
N GLY A 37 -10.27 11.54 -7.36
CA GLY A 37 -9.92 12.52 -8.40
C GLY A 37 -10.56 12.20 -9.76
N MET A 38 -10.97 13.25 -10.47
CA MET A 38 -11.42 13.18 -11.86
C MET A 38 -10.23 13.40 -12.80
N ILE A 39 -9.84 12.38 -13.54
CA ILE A 39 -8.72 12.45 -14.47
C ILE A 39 -9.16 13.16 -15.75
N VAL A 40 -8.54 14.30 -16.04
CA VAL A 40 -8.83 15.11 -17.23
C VAL A 40 -7.86 14.76 -18.37
N VAL A 41 -6.57 14.69 -18.07
CA VAL A 41 -5.53 14.44 -19.05
C VAL A 41 -4.49 13.47 -18.50
N LYS A 42 -3.94 12.61 -19.38
CA LYS A 42 -2.85 11.67 -19.10
C LYS A 42 -1.70 11.94 -20.04
N ILE A 43 -0.52 12.08 -19.47
CA ILE A 43 0.69 12.44 -20.23
C ILE A 43 1.79 11.45 -19.92
N ILE A 44 2.37 10.86 -20.95
CA ILE A 44 3.59 10.07 -20.85
C ILE A 44 4.72 10.82 -21.54
N GLN A 45 5.81 11.06 -20.83
CA GLN A 45 7.01 11.62 -21.40
C GLN A 45 8.13 10.57 -21.42
N LYS A 46 8.68 10.26 -22.59
CA LYS A 46 9.89 9.43 -22.73
C LYS A 46 11.14 10.28 -22.62
N ARG A 47 12.06 9.91 -21.72
CA ARG A 47 13.36 10.58 -21.55
C ARG A 47 14.46 9.55 -21.28
N VAL A 48 15.65 9.81 -21.82
CA VAL A 48 16.83 9.00 -21.46
C VAL A 48 17.22 9.26 -20.01
N THR A 49 17.22 10.53 -19.59
CA THR A 49 17.46 10.98 -18.23
C THR A 49 16.38 11.98 -17.81
N PRO A 50 15.80 11.85 -16.60
CA PRO A 50 14.90 12.87 -16.07
C PRO A 50 15.58 14.24 -15.98
N ASP A 51 14.79 15.31 -16.09
CA ASP A 51 15.32 16.66 -15.93
C ASP A 51 15.80 16.87 -14.48
N TYR A 52 16.96 17.50 -14.34
CA TYR A 52 17.55 17.72 -13.02
C TYR A 52 16.69 18.64 -12.14
N LYS A 53 16.10 19.70 -12.73
CA LYS A 53 15.38 20.73 -11.98
C LYS A 53 13.92 20.35 -11.69
N THR A 54 13.26 19.72 -12.67
CA THR A 54 11.80 19.51 -12.64
C THR A 54 11.38 18.06 -12.91
N TYR A 55 12.32 17.13 -13.14
CA TYR A 55 12.08 15.75 -13.55
C TYR A 55 11.45 15.62 -14.94
N ILE A 56 10.44 16.44 -15.24
CA ILE A 56 9.78 16.60 -16.54
C ILE A 56 10.59 17.60 -17.36
N GLY A 57 10.70 17.39 -18.67
CA GLY A 57 11.36 18.38 -19.54
C GLY A 57 10.66 19.75 -19.50
N PRO A 58 11.41 20.88 -19.48
CA PRO A 58 10.84 22.21 -19.26
C PRO A 58 9.72 22.56 -20.24
N GLY A 59 9.90 22.35 -21.54
CA GLY A 59 8.86 22.63 -22.53
C GLY A 59 7.60 21.77 -22.36
N LYS A 60 7.75 20.48 -21.95
CA LYS A 60 6.59 19.64 -21.63
C LYS A 60 5.89 20.11 -20.36
N LEU A 61 6.62 20.62 -19.38
CA LEU A 61 6.04 21.16 -18.16
C LEU A 61 5.24 22.44 -18.45
N GLU A 62 5.73 23.33 -19.31
CA GLU A 62 4.99 24.52 -19.76
C GLU A 62 3.69 24.14 -20.47
N GLU A 63 3.73 23.13 -21.36
CA GLU A 63 2.54 22.58 -22.02
C GLU A 63 1.53 22.04 -20.99
N VAL A 64 2.00 21.26 -20.01
CA VAL A 64 1.17 20.73 -18.91
C VAL A 64 0.49 21.85 -18.13
N ILE A 65 1.24 22.90 -17.82
CA ILE A 65 0.72 24.05 -17.05
C ILE A 65 -0.34 24.79 -17.86
N ALA A 66 -0.15 24.97 -19.15
CA ALA A 66 -1.14 25.61 -20.03
C ALA A 66 -2.42 24.78 -20.12
N ILE A 67 -2.32 23.44 -20.25
CA ILE A 67 -3.46 22.52 -20.22
C ILE A 67 -4.16 22.59 -18.86
N ALA A 68 -3.40 22.62 -17.77
CA ALA A 68 -3.95 22.66 -16.42
C ALA A 68 -4.79 23.93 -16.16
N GLU A 69 -4.38 25.07 -16.72
CA GLU A 69 -5.16 26.31 -16.65
C GLU A 69 -6.43 26.24 -17.50
N GLN A 70 -6.32 25.79 -18.74
CA GLN A 70 -7.45 25.66 -19.66
C GLN A 70 -8.52 24.72 -19.10
N GLU A 71 -8.09 23.59 -18.54
CA GLU A 71 -8.98 22.55 -18.02
C GLU A 71 -9.35 22.74 -16.54
N GLN A 72 -8.95 23.84 -15.91
CA GLN A 72 -9.23 24.14 -14.49
C GLN A 72 -8.79 23.01 -13.56
N VAL A 73 -7.58 22.50 -13.75
CA VAL A 73 -7.02 21.40 -13.00
C VAL A 73 -6.56 21.88 -11.62
N GLU A 74 -6.93 21.13 -10.59
CA GLU A 74 -6.55 21.42 -9.21
C GLU A 74 -5.27 20.70 -8.76
N ILE A 75 -4.99 19.53 -9.37
CA ILE A 75 -3.88 18.70 -8.94
C ILE A 75 -3.14 18.12 -10.14
N ILE A 76 -1.82 18.29 -10.16
CA ILE A 76 -0.92 17.60 -11.07
C ILE A 76 -0.27 16.45 -10.28
N ILE A 77 -0.44 15.20 -10.76
CA ILE A 77 0.14 14.01 -10.13
C ILE A 77 1.21 13.43 -11.05
N ILE A 78 2.42 13.28 -10.51
CA ILE A 78 3.56 12.72 -11.21
C ILE A 78 3.84 11.34 -10.64
N ASN A 79 3.80 10.31 -11.49
CA ASN A 79 3.92 8.90 -11.08
C ASN A 79 5.30 8.53 -10.51
N ASN A 80 6.30 9.36 -10.74
CA ASN A 80 7.66 9.13 -10.31
C ASN A 80 7.91 9.70 -8.91
N LEU A 81 8.93 9.16 -8.22
CA LEU A 81 9.44 9.74 -6.98
C LEU A 81 10.28 10.97 -7.32
N LEU A 82 9.88 12.11 -6.82
CA LEU A 82 10.57 13.36 -7.07
C LEU A 82 11.50 13.73 -5.91
N LYS A 83 12.64 14.30 -6.27
CA LYS A 83 13.52 14.91 -5.28
C LYS A 83 12.88 16.20 -4.74
N PRO A 84 13.14 16.58 -3.47
CA PRO A 84 12.55 17.76 -2.86
C PRO A 84 12.66 19.05 -3.71
N HIS A 85 13.80 19.24 -4.38
CA HIS A 85 14.00 20.43 -5.22
C HIS A 85 13.18 20.40 -6.52
N GLN A 86 12.92 19.21 -7.05
CA GLN A 86 12.14 19.08 -8.28
C GLN A 86 10.68 19.47 -8.04
N ILE A 87 10.08 18.96 -6.95
CA ILE A 87 8.72 19.36 -6.59
C ILE A 87 8.65 20.84 -6.31
N PHE A 88 9.58 21.37 -5.51
CA PHE A 88 9.61 22.78 -5.18
C PHE A 88 9.67 23.67 -6.44
N ASN A 89 10.52 23.33 -7.42
CA ASN A 89 10.61 24.08 -8.66
C ASN A 89 9.30 24.05 -9.47
N ILE A 90 8.61 22.89 -9.50
CA ILE A 90 7.32 22.78 -10.19
C ILE A 90 6.26 23.59 -9.43
N GLU A 91 6.18 23.43 -8.09
CA GLU A 91 5.23 24.17 -7.26
C GLU A 91 5.36 25.69 -7.46
N ARG A 92 6.58 26.24 -7.52
CA ARG A 92 6.79 27.66 -7.83
C ARG A 92 6.21 28.10 -9.18
N MET A 93 6.26 27.25 -10.18
CA MET A 93 5.70 27.59 -11.51
C MET A 93 4.18 27.62 -11.51
N VAL A 94 3.53 26.87 -10.61
CA VAL A 94 2.07 26.77 -10.53
C VAL A 94 1.45 27.46 -9.32
N GLU A 95 2.26 28.02 -8.40
CA GLU A 95 1.81 28.61 -7.13
C GLU A 95 0.73 29.67 -7.33
N ARG A 96 0.95 30.60 -8.27
CA ARG A 96 -0.02 31.68 -8.56
C ARG A 96 -1.33 31.20 -9.17
N LYS A 97 -1.38 29.93 -9.60
CA LYS A 97 -2.53 29.31 -10.26
C LYS A 97 -3.34 28.43 -9.31
N GLY A 98 -2.90 28.27 -8.07
CA GLY A 98 -3.57 27.47 -7.04
C GLY A 98 -3.52 25.95 -7.30
N ILE A 99 -2.70 25.48 -8.23
CA ILE A 99 -2.57 24.09 -8.61
C ILE A 99 -1.61 23.40 -7.62
N LYS A 100 -2.02 22.24 -7.10
CA LYS A 100 -1.19 21.40 -6.23
C LYS A 100 -0.37 20.43 -7.06
N VAL A 101 0.86 20.15 -6.62
CA VAL A 101 1.75 19.18 -7.27
C VAL A 101 2.03 18.05 -6.31
N TRP A 102 1.70 16.83 -6.72
CA TRP A 102 1.94 15.62 -5.94
C TRP A 102 2.81 14.65 -6.70
N ASP A 103 3.69 13.96 -6.00
CA ASP A 103 4.32 12.76 -6.52
C ASP A 103 3.51 11.51 -6.11
N ARG A 104 4.00 10.34 -6.51
CA ARG A 104 3.33 9.08 -6.20
C ARG A 104 3.18 8.84 -4.69
N ILE A 105 4.17 9.23 -3.88
CA ILE A 105 4.09 9.07 -2.41
C ILE A 105 3.02 9.99 -1.84
N ASP A 106 2.94 11.23 -2.28
CA ASP A 106 1.92 12.16 -1.82
C ASP A 106 0.51 11.61 -2.05
N LEU A 107 0.25 11.08 -3.27
CA LEU A 107 -1.03 10.47 -3.61
C LEU A 107 -1.36 9.29 -2.68
N ILE A 108 -0.41 8.37 -2.49
CA ILE A 108 -0.58 7.20 -1.62
C ILE A 108 -0.85 7.64 -0.17
N LEU A 109 -0.09 8.60 0.35
CA LEU A 109 -0.30 9.14 1.70
C LEU A 109 -1.67 9.80 1.86
N LYS A 110 -2.17 10.50 0.82
CA LYS A 110 -3.51 11.09 0.82
C LYS A 110 -4.61 10.04 0.82
N ILE A 111 -4.44 8.96 0.05
CA ILE A 111 -5.36 7.81 0.09
C ILE A 111 -5.38 7.19 1.49
N PHE A 112 -4.21 6.91 2.06
CA PHE A 112 -4.11 6.35 3.41
C PHE A 112 -4.72 7.27 4.48
N GLN A 113 -4.50 8.58 4.37
CA GLN A 113 -5.07 9.55 5.29
C GLN A 113 -6.60 9.53 5.28
N LYS A 114 -7.21 9.25 4.12
CA LYS A 114 -8.66 9.14 3.94
C LYS A 114 -9.22 7.84 4.56
N HIS A 115 -8.46 6.75 4.52
CA HIS A 115 -8.91 5.42 4.97
C HIS A 115 -8.41 5.00 6.36
N ALA A 116 -7.60 5.82 7.02
CA ALA A 116 -7.08 5.52 8.35
C ALA A 116 -8.14 5.76 9.43
N ASP A 117 -8.58 4.71 10.09
CA ASP A 117 -9.54 4.79 11.20
C ASP A 117 -8.82 4.86 12.55
N THR A 118 -7.78 4.04 12.75
CA THR A 118 -7.09 3.94 14.03
C THR A 118 -6.10 5.07 14.29
N THR A 119 -5.89 5.39 15.55
CA THR A 119 -4.88 6.39 15.98
C THR A 119 -3.48 5.96 15.56
N GLU A 120 -3.18 4.67 15.60
CA GLU A 120 -1.87 4.16 15.21
C GLU A 120 -1.61 4.36 13.73
N ALA A 121 -2.55 4.01 12.84
CA ALA A 121 -2.43 4.23 11.41
C ALA A 121 -2.25 5.74 11.09
N LYS A 122 -3.03 6.61 11.73
CA LYS A 122 -2.88 8.07 11.57
C LYS A 122 -1.49 8.57 11.97
N LEU A 123 -0.92 8.04 13.06
CA LEU A 123 0.44 8.37 13.49
C LEU A 123 1.50 7.87 12.50
N GLN A 124 1.34 6.68 11.94
CA GLN A 124 2.25 6.12 10.95
C GLN A 124 2.24 6.94 9.66
N ILE A 125 1.04 7.29 9.16
CA ILE A 125 0.89 8.15 7.98
C ILE A 125 1.52 9.53 8.24
N ARG A 126 1.31 10.10 9.44
CA ARG A 126 1.91 11.37 9.82
C ARG A 126 3.43 11.29 9.84
N LEU A 127 3.98 10.19 10.39
CA LEU A 127 5.43 9.93 10.39
C LEU A 127 6.00 9.83 8.98
N ALA A 128 5.33 9.06 8.09
CA ALA A 128 5.72 8.93 6.70
C ALA A 128 5.67 10.29 5.98
N GLY A 129 4.61 11.08 6.22
CA GLY A 129 4.47 12.43 5.68
C GLY A 129 5.59 13.37 6.13
N ILE A 130 5.96 13.37 7.42
CA ILE A 130 7.07 14.18 7.93
C ILE A 130 8.38 13.80 7.23
N ARG A 131 8.66 12.52 7.07
CA ARG A 131 9.88 12.04 6.42
C ARG A 131 9.93 12.36 4.93
N HIS A 132 8.79 12.30 4.27
CA HIS A 132 8.69 12.59 2.85
C HIS A 132 8.72 14.09 2.57
N MET A 133 7.96 14.89 3.31
CA MET A 133 7.85 16.34 3.12
C MET A 133 8.93 17.15 3.84
N GLY A 134 9.51 16.63 4.92
CA GLY A 134 10.51 17.35 5.70
C GLY A 134 11.67 17.93 4.86
N PRO A 135 12.30 17.14 3.97
CA PRO A 135 13.35 17.64 3.08
C PRO A 135 12.89 18.76 2.11
N ARG A 136 11.61 18.77 1.71
CA ARG A 136 11.04 19.84 0.85
C ARG A 136 10.96 21.16 1.60
N ILE A 137 10.44 21.14 2.83
CA ILE A 137 10.30 22.30 3.69
C ILE A 137 11.68 22.92 3.98
N TYR A 138 12.72 22.10 4.20
CA TYR A 138 14.06 22.58 4.44
C TYR A 138 14.64 23.36 3.25
N ARG A 139 14.36 22.90 2.04
CA ARG A 139 14.87 23.56 0.83
C ARG A 139 14.13 24.84 0.53
N MET A 140 12.82 24.89 0.70
CA MET A 140 12.03 26.12 0.59
C MET A 140 12.61 27.22 1.49
N GLY A 141 12.96 26.90 2.73
CA GLY A 141 13.54 27.86 3.64
C GLY A 141 14.93 28.33 3.24
N LEU A 142 15.80 27.45 2.71
CA LEU A 142 17.15 27.81 2.23
C LEU A 142 17.08 28.80 1.06
N GLU A 143 16.19 28.58 0.11
CA GLU A 143 16.05 29.45 -1.07
C GLU A 143 15.41 30.80 -0.72
N LEU A 144 14.44 30.81 0.21
CA LEU A 144 13.90 32.07 0.76
C LEU A 144 14.97 32.88 1.50
N SER A 145 15.89 32.22 2.21
CA SER A 145 16.99 32.92 2.90
C SER A 145 18.03 33.47 1.91
N GLN A 146 18.27 32.80 0.78
CA GLN A 146 19.17 33.27 -0.27
C GLN A 146 18.59 34.45 -1.08
N GLN A 147 17.26 34.48 -1.29
CA GLN A 147 16.58 35.60 -1.96
C GLN A 147 16.46 36.85 -1.10
N ALA A 148 16.38 36.67 0.23
CA ALA A 148 16.35 37.78 1.18
C ALA A 148 17.76 38.38 1.52
N GLY A 149 18.82 37.78 1.00
CA GLY A 149 20.22 38.09 1.29
C GLY A 149 20.75 39.32 0.59
N GLY A 150 20.24 40.51 0.94
CA GLY A 150 21.02 41.75 0.92
C GLY A 150 22.02 41.75 2.06
N ILE A 151 23.19 42.35 1.84
CA ILE A 151 24.30 42.45 2.80
C ILE A 151 23.75 42.98 4.16
N GLY A 152 23.55 42.07 5.14
CA GLY A 152 23.15 42.47 6.51
C GLY A 152 22.05 41.63 7.19
N THR A 153 21.36 40.74 6.52
CA THR A 153 20.22 39.97 7.08
C THR A 153 20.50 38.46 7.26
N ARG A 154 21.67 38.10 7.74
CA ARG A 154 22.05 36.68 7.99
C ARG A 154 21.26 35.99 9.13
N GLY A 155 20.31 36.63 9.76
CA GLY A 155 19.74 36.11 11.03
C GLY A 155 18.36 35.45 10.94
N SER A 156 17.43 35.92 10.11
CA SER A 156 16.01 35.51 10.24
C SER A 156 15.61 34.27 9.43
N GLY A 157 16.18 34.07 8.25
CA GLY A 157 15.83 32.94 7.39
C GLY A 157 16.43 31.61 7.85
N GLU A 158 17.70 31.60 8.28
CA GLU A 158 18.36 30.43 8.89
C GLU A 158 17.67 30.04 10.20
N THR A 159 17.28 30.99 11.02
CA THR A 159 16.57 30.76 12.30
C THR A 159 15.22 30.07 12.07
N ASN A 160 14.47 30.49 11.07
CA ASN A 160 13.16 29.91 10.77
C ASN A 160 13.28 28.46 10.26
N ILE A 161 14.28 28.16 9.41
CA ILE A 161 14.54 26.80 8.93
C ILE A 161 15.01 25.89 10.07
N GLU A 162 15.91 26.37 10.91
CA GLU A 162 16.38 25.61 12.06
C GLU A 162 15.25 25.34 13.07
N GLN A 163 14.39 26.31 13.31
CA GLN A 163 13.20 26.14 14.15
C GLN A 163 12.27 25.09 13.55
N MET A 164 12.00 25.15 12.24
CA MET A 164 11.17 24.17 11.55
C MET A 164 11.77 22.76 11.59
N LYS A 165 13.09 22.62 11.33
CA LYS A 165 13.81 21.34 11.47
C LYS A 165 13.68 20.79 12.89
N ARG A 166 13.88 21.63 13.89
CA ARG A 166 13.78 21.26 15.30
C ARG A 166 12.38 20.83 15.64
N HIS A 167 11.37 21.58 15.17
CA HIS A 167 9.96 21.26 15.37
C HIS A 167 9.61 19.88 14.78
N LEU A 168 9.94 19.63 13.50
CA LEU A 168 9.69 18.36 12.85
C LEU A 168 10.45 17.20 13.52
N ALA A 169 11.67 17.41 13.97
CA ALA A 169 12.45 16.39 14.70
C ALA A 169 11.86 16.07 16.09
N VAL A 170 11.29 17.07 16.77
CA VAL A 170 10.56 16.86 18.04
C VAL A 170 9.27 16.10 17.78
N GLU A 171 8.49 16.49 16.77
CA GLU A 171 7.26 15.81 16.37
C GLU A 171 7.53 14.36 15.96
N GLU A 172 8.55 14.12 15.13
CA GLU A 172 8.94 12.76 14.72
C GLU A 172 9.28 11.87 15.93
N ARG A 173 10.05 12.39 16.90
CA ARG A 173 10.37 11.67 18.14
C ARG A 173 9.13 11.36 18.98
N ALA A 174 8.23 12.33 19.11
CA ALA A 174 6.99 12.16 19.87
C ALA A 174 6.10 11.07 19.23
N ILE A 175 5.95 11.10 17.90
CA ILE A 175 5.18 10.09 17.15
C ILE A 175 5.81 8.71 17.29
N LYS A 176 7.13 8.56 17.11
CA LYS A 176 7.85 7.28 17.28
C LYS A 176 7.64 6.71 18.69
N LYS A 177 7.67 7.55 19.73
CA LYS A 177 7.41 7.14 21.12
C LYS A 177 5.98 6.62 21.28
N GLN A 178 4.99 7.22 20.62
CA GLN A 178 3.61 6.75 20.67
C GLN A 178 3.46 5.41 19.90
N ILE A 179 4.01 5.29 18.70
CA ILE A 179 3.99 4.07 17.90
C ILE A 179 4.65 2.90 18.67
N SER A 180 5.77 3.15 19.38
CA SER A 180 6.43 2.11 20.17
C SER A 180 5.57 1.59 21.33
N LYS A 181 4.70 2.41 21.93
CA LYS A 181 3.74 1.94 22.94
C LYS A 181 2.72 0.96 22.33
N TYR A 182 2.20 1.27 21.13
CA TYR A 182 1.30 0.36 20.43
C TYR A 182 1.99 -0.96 20.06
N ALA A 183 3.24 -0.92 19.59
CA ALA A 183 4.03 -2.11 19.30
C ALA A 183 4.20 -3.01 20.53
N ASN A 184 4.51 -2.43 21.70
CA ASN A 184 4.61 -3.17 22.97
C ASN A 184 3.28 -3.83 23.35
N THR A 185 2.18 -3.11 23.21
CA THR A 185 0.83 -3.66 23.50
C THR A 185 0.50 -4.82 22.56
N ARG A 186 0.80 -4.71 21.27
CA ARG A 186 0.61 -5.82 20.31
C ARG A 186 1.47 -7.03 20.65
N SER A 187 2.74 -6.82 21.03
CA SER A 187 3.63 -7.90 21.47
C SER A 187 3.07 -8.66 22.66
N LEU A 188 2.52 -7.96 23.66
CA LEU A 188 1.87 -8.59 24.81
C LEU A 188 0.61 -9.39 24.40
N HIS A 189 -0.18 -8.84 23.48
CA HIS A 189 -1.35 -9.57 22.95
C HIS A 189 -0.95 -10.81 22.17
N ARG A 190 0.13 -10.75 21.34
CA ARG A 190 0.68 -11.93 20.65
C ARG A 190 1.13 -13.00 21.64
N ALA A 191 1.98 -12.65 22.61
CA ALA A 191 2.45 -13.59 23.63
C ALA A 191 1.31 -14.28 24.41
N ARG A 192 0.19 -13.56 24.63
CA ARG A 192 -1.01 -14.14 25.23
C ARG A 192 -1.71 -15.11 24.26
N ARG A 193 -1.85 -14.77 22.98
CA ARG A 193 -2.43 -15.66 21.96
C ARG A 193 -1.62 -16.95 21.81
N ASP A 194 -0.29 -16.83 21.77
CA ASP A 194 0.62 -17.97 21.66
C ASP A 194 0.49 -18.91 22.87
N LYS A 195 0.44 -18.35 24.09
CA LYS A 195 0.18 -19.14 25.32
C LYS A 195 -1.17 -19.85 25.31
N MET A 196 -2.16 -19.28 24.63
CA MET A 196 -3.50 -19.89 24.46
C MET A 196 -3.54 -20.91 23.31
N GLY A 197 -2.43 -21.11 22.59
CA GLY A 197 -2.32 -22.07 21.47
C GLY A 197 -3.03 -21.62 20.19
N PHE A 198 -3.38 -20.33 20.03
CA PHE A 198 -3.98 -19.84 18.80
C PHE A 198 -2.91 -19.75 17.70
N LYS A 199 -3.23 -20.35 16.55
CA LYS A 199 -2.46 -20.18 15.32
C LYS A 199 -2.93 -18.94 14.57
N THR A 200 -1.98 -18.25 13.91
CA THR A 200 -2.23 -17.03 13.16
C THR A 200 -2.00 -17.26 11.67
N VAL A 201 -2.94 -16.79 10.85
CA VAL A 201 -2.88 -16.88 9.39
C VAL A 201 -3.02 -15.47 8.83
N SER A 202 -2.00 -15.00 8.13
CA SER A 202 -2.01 -13.68 7.50
C SER A 202 -2.46 -13.76 6.05
N ILE A 203 -3.34 -12.85 5.64
CA ILE A 203 -3.81 -12.70 4.28
C ILE A 203 -3.02 -11.56 3.63
N VAL A 204 -2.21 -11.88 2.64
CA VAL A 204 -1.40 -10.92 1.88
C VAL A 204 -1.77 -10.95 0.41
N GLY A 205 -1.36 -9.96 -0.34
CA GLY A 205 -1.55 -9.92 -1.78
C GLY A 205 -1.67 -8.49 -2.30
N TYR A 206 -1.69 -8.38 -3.60
CA TYR A 206 -1.80 -7.09 -4.28
C TYR A 206 -3.10 -6.35 -3.91
N THR A 207 -3.13 -5.01 -4.06
CA THR A 207 -4.38 -4.26 -3.90
C THR A 207 -5.45 -4.79 -4.85
N ASN A 208 -6.69 -4.81 -4.40
CA ASN A 208 -7.84 -5.31 -5.15
C ASN A 208 -7.78 -6.81 -5.56
N ALA A 209 -6.88 -7.63 -5.00
CA ALA A 209 -6.89 -9.08 -5.23
C ALA A 209 -8.05 -9.81 -4.52
N GLY A 210 -8.76 -9.12 -3.61
CA GLY A 210 -9.90 -9.64 -2.87
C GLY A 210 -9.57 -10.19 -1.48
N LYS A 211 -8.55 -9.65 -0.81
CA LYS A 211 -8.14 -10.05 0.55
C LYS A 211 -9.28 -9.92 1.57
N SER A 212 -9.85 -8.73 1.68
CA SER A 212 -10.98 -8.46 2.61
C SER A 212 -12.22 -9.25 2.23
N SER A 213 -12.44 -9.50 0.93
CA SER A 213 -13.50 -10.39 0.47
C SER A 213 -13.28 -11.83 0.92
N LEU A 214 -12.02 -12.31 0.88
CA LEU A 214 -11.66 -13.64 1.35
C LEU A 214 -11.84 -13.75 2.87
N LEU A 215 -11.39 -12.75 3.66
CA LEU A 215 -11.62 -12.71 5.09
C LEU A 215 -13.12 -12.84 5.42
N ASN A 216 -13.97 -12.06 4.74
CA ASN A 216 -15.42 -12.10 4.93
C ASN A 216 -16.02 -13.46 4.56
N ALA A 217 -15.62 -14.01 3.42
CA ALA A 217 -16.11 -15.29 2.93
C ALA A 217 -15.75 -16.45 3.87
N LEU A 218 -14.57 -16.41 4.49
CA LEU A 218 -14.12 -17.43 5.43
C LEU A 218 -14.75 -17.28 6.83
N THR A 219 -15.00 -16.04 7.30
CA THR A 219 -15.39 -15.78 8.70
C THR A 219 -16.83 -15.35 8.89
N LYS A 220 -17.55 -15.08 7.79
CA LYS A 220 -18.93 -14.50 7.83
C LYS A 220 -19.03 -13.18 8.61
N LYS A 221 -17.91 -12.50 8.84
CA LYS A 221 -17.88 -11.15 9.41
C LYS A 221 -18.00 -10.13 8.29
N GLY A 222 -18.88 -9.15 8.44
CA GLY A 222 -19.08 -8.05 7.48
C GLY A 222 -17.93 -7.04 7.54
N ALA A 223 -16.72 -7.39 7.04
CA ALA A 223 -15.69 -6.38 6.81
C ALA A 223 -16.09 -5.55 5.58
N TYR A 224 -15.81 -4.25 5.61
CA TYR A 224 -16.05 -3.37 4.47
C TYR A 224 -15.23 -3.85 3.26
N VAL A 225 -15.90 -4.09 2.16
CA VAL A 225 -15.28 -4.48 0.89
C VAL A 225 -15.64 -3.41 -0.12
N ALA A 226 -14.63 -2.72 -0.63
CA ALA A 226 -14.77 -1.79 -1.74
C ALA A 226 -13.89 -2.24 -2.91
N ASP A 227 -14.29 -1.90 -4.12
CA ASP A 227 -13.48 -2.09 -5.33
C ASP A 227 -12.49 -0.92 -5.50
N GLU A 228 -11.83 -0.57 -4.40
CA GLU A 228 -10.88 0.52 -4.27
C GLU A 228 -9.53 -0.01 -3.78
N LEU A 229 -8.45 0.65 -4.22
CA LEU A 229 -7.11 0.32 -3.72
C LEU A 229 -7.01 0.75 -2.24
N PHE A 230 -6.36 -0.06 -1.41
CA PHE A 230 -6.18 0.22 0.02
C PHE A 230 -7.49 0.38 0.83
N ALA A 231 -8.53 -0.34 0.47
CA ALA A 231 -9.79 -0.38 1.24
C ALA A 231 -9.56 -0.84 2.71
N THR A 232 -8.48 -1.56 2.97
CA THR A 232 -8.04 -1.98 4.31
C THR A 232 -6.65 -1.42 4.58
N LEU A 233 -6.56 -0.48 5.53
CA LEU A 233 -5.29 0.07 6.03
C LEU A 233 -4.97 -0.49 7.42
N ASP A 234 -5.97 -0.63 8.26
CA ASP A 234 -5.85 -1.17 9.61
C ASP A 234 -5.94 -2.70 9.60
N THR A 235 -5.08 -3.36 10.35
CA THR A 235 -5.10 -4.83 10.45
C THR A 235 -6.41 -5.28 11.08
N ARG A 236 -7.19 -6.07 10.35
CA ARG A 236 -8.44 -6.66 10.83
C ARG A 236 -8.20 -8.12 11.20
N VAL A 237 -8.51 -8.48 12.44
CA VAL A 237 -8.36 -9.86 12.94
C VAL A 237 -9.73 -10.49 13.11
N ALA A 238 -9.89 -11.68 12.57
CA ALA A 238 -11.11 -12.47 12.71
C ALA A 238 -10.79 -13.92 13.11
N LYS A 239 -11.65 -14.52 13.90
CA LYS A 239 -11.52 -15.93 14.30
C LYS A 239 -12.18 -16.81 13.24
N LEU A 240 -11.43 -17.82 12.75
CA LEU A 240 -11.93 -18.89 11.90
C LEU A 240 -11.87 -20.19 12.66
N TRP A 241 -12.97 -20.93 12.63
CA TRP A 241 -13.00 -22.30 13.11
C TRP A 241 -12.81 -23.27 11.93
N LEU A 242 -11.86 -24.18 12.08
CA LEU A 242 -11.54 -25.23 11.11
C LEU A 242 -11.89 -26.59 11.71
N PRO A 243 -12.74 -27.39 11.07
CA PRO A 243 -12.96 -28.76 11.53
C PRO A 243 -11.68 -29.58 11.38
N SER A 244 -11.31 -30.34 12.39
CA SER A 244 -10.18 -31.26 12.36
C SER A 244 -10.66 -32.68 12.67
N ASN A 245 -10.19 -33.62 11.88
CA ASN A 245 -10.41 -35.04 12.15
C ASN A 245 -9.36 -35.62 13.12
N ASP A 246 -8.40 -34.84 13.57
CA ASP A 246 -7.35 -35.26 14.51
C ASP A 246 -7.86 -35.07 15.96
N PRO A 247 -8.05 -36.15 16.73
CA PRO A 247 -8.47 -36.09 18.12
C PRO A 247 -7.42 -35.45 19.07
N LEU A 248 -6.19 -35.27 18.60
CA LEU A 248 -5.07 -34.72 19.40
C LEU A 248 -4.95 -33.18 19.28
N VAL A 249 -5.73 -32.52 18.45
CA VAL A 249 -5.71 -31.06 18.33
C VAL A 249 -6.35 -30.42 19.57
N LYS A 250 -5.53 -30.20 20.61
CA LYS A 250 -5.89 -29.47 21.84
C LYS A 250 -5.91 -27.96 21.53
N GLY A 251 -7.07 -27.34 21.55
CA GLY A 251 -7.15 -25.86 21.41
C GLY A 251 -8.51 -25.30 21.00
N GLY A 252 -9.48 -26.10 20.71
CA GLY A 252 -10.84 -25.67 20.39
C GLY A 252 -11.83 -26.04 21.48
N HIS A 253 -12.71 -25.11 21.91
CA HIS A 253 -13.93 -25.51 22.61
C HIS A 253 -14.71 -26.45 21.68
N PRO A 254 -15.15 -27.63 22.14
CA PRO A 254 -15.98 -28.50 21.34
C PRO A 254 -17.25 -27.73 20.94
N ALA A 255 -17.48 -27.56 19.64
CA ALA A 255 -18.80 -27.17 19.18
C ALA A 255 -19.80 -28.20 19.71
N LYS A 256 -21.01 -27.76 20.02
CA LYS A 256 -22.10 -28.69 20.43
C LYS A 256 -22.23 -29.79 19.36
N GLY A 257 -21.62 -30.94 19.59
CA GLY A 257 -21.61 -32.04 18.62
C GLY A 257 -20.34 -32.90 18.56
N GLY A 258 -19.28 -32.62 19.35
CA GLY A 258 -18.17 -33.59 19.53
C GLY A 258 -17.11 -33.68 18.42
N ILE A 259 -17.14 -32.83 17.42
CA ILE A 259 -16.07 -32.78 16.38
C ILE A 259 -14.99 -31.83 16.86
N GLY A 260 -13.76 -32.35 17.07
CA GLY A 260 -12.58 -31.55 17.37
C GLY A 260 -12.30 -30.54 16.25
N GLY A 261 -11.77 -29.36 16.59
CA GLY A 261 -11.46 -28.36 15.57
C GLY A 261 -10.40 -27.36 16.04
N LEU A 262 -9.69 -26.78 15.09
CA LEU A 262 -8.69 -25.76 15.32
C LEU A 262 -9.30 -24.36 15.16
N SER A 263 -9.12 -23.51 16.17
CA SER A 263 -9.46 -22.10 16.07
C SER A 263 -8.22 -21.31 15.65
N VAL A 264 -8.30 -20.67 14.50
CA VAL A 264 -7.22 -19.85 13.97
C VAL A 264 -7.63 -18.38 13.89
N LEU A 265 -6.66 -17.48 13.97
CA LEU A 265 -6.88 -16.06 13.79
C LEU A 265 -6.43 -15.67 12.39
N LEU A 266 -7.37 -15.18 11.58
CA LEU A 266 -7.08 -14.60 10.27
C LEU A 266 -6.82 -13.12 10.44
N SER A 267 -5.73 -12.61 9.88
CA SER A 267 -5.44 -11.18 9.80
C SER A 267 -5.46 -10.72 8.34
N ASP A 268 -6.30 -9.72 8.03
CA ASP A 268 -6.25 -9.00 6.76
C ASP A 268 -5.22 -7.89 6.86
N THR A 269 -4.41 -7.74 5.84
CA THR A 269 -3.32 -6.78 5.80
C THR A 269 -3.51 -5.75 4.70
N ILE A 270 -2.69 -4.70 4.75
CA ILE A 270 -2.63 -3.68 3.71
C ILE A 270 -2.29 -4.32 2.36
N GLY A 271 -2.94 -3.87 1.28
CA GLY A 271 -2.62 -4.35 -0.07
C GLY A 271 -1.30 -3.78 -0.58
N PHE A 272 -0.54 -4.62 -1.27
CA PHE A 272 0.67 -4.18 -1.96
C PHE A 272 0.35 -3.53 -3.29
N ILE A 273 1.22 -2.63 -3.73
CA ILE A 273 1.18 -1.93 -5.03
C ILE A 273 2.55 -1.98 -5.68
N GLN A 274 2.59 -1.69 -6.97
CA GLN A 274 3.85 -1.57 -7.71
C GLN A 274 4.75 -0.48 -7.10
N ASP A 275 6.05 -0.72 -7.09
CA ASP A 275 7.06 0.24 -6.65
C ASP A 275 6.71 0.88 -5.28
N LEU A 276 6.28 0.06 -4.29
CA LEU A 276 5.99 0.57 -2.94
C LEU A 276 7.26 1.16 -2.33
N PRO A 277 7.30 2.48 -2.06
CA PRO A 277 8.51 3.12 -1.57
C PRO A 277 8.98 2.54 -0.23
N PRO A 278 10.29 2.28 -0.03
CA PRO A 278 10.83 1.72 1.23
C PRO A 278 10.44 2.54 2.47
N GLN A 279 10.29 3.87 2.32
CA GLN A 279 9.85 4.74 3.42
C GLN A 279 8.42 4.40 3.88
N LEU A 280 7.53 4.00 2.95
CA LEU A 280 6.18 3.58 3.26
C LEU A 280 6.17 2.16 3.85
N ILE A 281 7.00 1.23 3.35
CA ILE A 281 7.15 -0.11 3.94
C ILE A 281 7.57 0.01 5.40
N GLN A 282 8.56 0.85 5.71
CA GLN A 282 8.97 1.11 7.09
C GLN A 282 7.88 1.74 7.96
N ALA A 283 7.10 2.68 7.39
CA ALA A 283 6.01 3.31 8.11
C ALA A 283 4.89 2.30 8.44
N PHE A 284 4.63 1.36 7.54
CA PHE A 284 3.60 0.32 7.72
C PHE A 284 4.12 -1.01 8.27
N ARG A 285 5.39 -1.09 8.64
CA ARG A 285 5.98 -2.30 9.21
C ARG A 285 5.17 -2.84 10.39
N SER A 286 4.59 -1.95 11.20
CA SER A 286 3.75 -2.36 12.34
C SER A 286 2.41 -2.96 11.94
N THR A 287 1.80 -2.55 10.82
CA THR A 287 0.61 -3.20 10.26
C THR A 287 0.95 -4.52 9.58
N LEU A 288 2.19 -4.67 9.11
CA LEU A 288 2.72 -5.89 8.52
C LEU A 288 3.33 -6.85 9.56
N GLU A 289 3.46 -6.44 10.85
CA GLU A 289 3.97 -7.31 11.92
C GLU A 289 3.15 -8.60 12.10
N GLU A 290 1.85 -8.56 11.87
CA GLU A 290 1.01 -9.76 11.92
C GLU A 290 1.39 -10.75 10.79
N THR A 291 1.92 -10.27 9.65
CA THR A 291 2.43 -11.11 8.58
C THR A 291 3.78 -11.72 8.94
N VAL A 292 4.67 -10.92 9.53
CA VAL A 292 6.02 -11.37 9.96
C VAL A 292 5.93 -12.49 10.98
N HIS A 293 4.92 -12.46 11.86
CA HIS A 293 4.75 -13.44 12.93
C HIS A 293 3.65 -14.48 12.65
N ALA A 294 3.16 -14.56 11.41
CA ALA A 294 2.13 -15.54 11.06
C ALA A 294 2.69 -16.97 10.98
N ASP A 295 1.90 -17.95 11.41
CA ASP A 295 2.22 -19.38 11.24
C ASP A 295 2.02 -19.83 9.79
N LEU A 296 1.14 -19.14 9.05
CA LEU A 296 0.80 -19.42 7.64
C LEU A 296 0.43 -18.13 6.93
N ILE A 297 0.82 -18.01 5.67
CA ILE A 297 0.45 -16.91 4.79
C ILE A 297 -0.47 -17.39 3.67
N LEU A 298 -1.58 -16.70 3.48
CA LEU A 298 -2.44 -16.83 2.31
C LEU A 298 -2.12 -15.70 1.34
N HIS A 299 -1.41 -16.00 0.26
CA HIS A 299 -1.14 -15.03 -0.80
C HIS A 299 -2.31 -15.03 -1.78
N VAL A 300 -3.16 -14.00 -1.70
CA VAL A 300 -4.36 -13.85 -2.54
C VAL A 300 -3.98 -13.18 -3.85
N ILE A 301 -4.33 -13.85 -4.95
CA ILE A 301 -3.93 -13.51 -6.31
C ILE A 301 -5.19 -13.39 -7.16
N ASP A 302 -5.35 -12.31 -7.91
CA ASP A 302 -6.41 -12.17 -8.91
C ASP A 302 -6.02 -12.95 -10.16
N VAL A 303 -6.67 -14.10 -10.40
CA VAL A 303 -6.38 -14.97 -11.55
C VAL A 303 -6.82 -14.35 -12.88
N SER A 304 -7.66 -13.34 -12.86
CA SER A 304 -8.14 -12.65 -14.06
C SER A 304 -7.24 -11.48 -14.50
N ASP A 305 -6.23 -11.16 -13.69
CA ASP A 305 -5.30 -10.08 -14.00
C ASP A 305 -4.27 -10.51 -15.05
N GLN A 306 -4.12 -9.73 -16.11
CA GLN A 306 -3.15 -10.00 -17.18
C GLN A 306 -1.69 -9.88 -16.72
N TYR A 307 -1.43 -9.17 -15.62
CA TYR A 307 -0.11 -8.96 -14.99
C TYR A 307 0.02 -9.78 -13.69
N MET A 308 -0.68 -10.90 -13.61
CA MET A 308 -0.74 -11.74 -12.41
C MET A 308 0.65 -12.17 -11.91
N ASP A 309 1.51 -12.62 -12.84
CA ASP A 309 2.84 -13.13 -12.49
C ASP A 309 3.76 -12.03 -11.94
N GLU A 310 3.73 -10.85 -12.55
CA GLU A 310 4.49 -9.68 -12.09
C GLU A 310 4.03 -9.25 -10.70
N LYS A 311 2.72 -9.19 -10.48
CA LYS A 311 2.16 -8.83 -9.16
C LYS A 311 2.48 -9.85 -8.07
N ILE A 312 2.57 -11.14 -8.42
CA ILE A 312 3.05 -12.16 -7.50
C ILE A 312 4.50 -11.86 -7.08
N ASN A 313 5.38 -11.57 -8.05
CA ASN A 313 6.78 -11.29 -7.78
C ASN A 313 6.95 -10.03 -6.90
N GLU A 314 6.21 -8.95 -7.19
CA GLU A 314 6.23 -7.72 -6.40
C GLU A 314 5.84 -7.98 -4.92
N VAL A 315 4.84 -8.81 -4.68
CA VAL A 315 4.45 -9.19 -3.31
C VAL A 315 5.54 -10.04 -2.64
N GLU A 316 6.14 -10.99 -3.35
CA GLU A 316 7.22 -11.81 -2.81
C GLU A 316 8.49 -10.99 -2.50
N GLU A 317 8.82 -9.98 -3.33
CA GLU A 317 9.91 -9.05 -3.06
C GLU A 317 9.68 -8.28 -1.76
N VAL A 318 8.48 -7.74 -1.54
CA VAL A 318 8.15 -7.03 -0.28
C VAL A 318 8.17 -7.99 0.91
N LEU A 319 7.69 -9.24 0.76
CA LEU A 319 7.77 -10.24 1.83
C LEU A 319 9.23 -10.58 2.15
N ALA A 320 10.12 -10.63 1.16
CA ALA A 320 11.55 -10.83 1.36
C ALA A 320 12.21 -9.65 2.10
N GLU A 321 11.86 -8.39 1.76
CA GLU A 321 12.30 -7.19 2.49
C GLU A 321 11.84 -7.18 3.96
N LEU A 322 10.70 -7.81 4.25
CA LEU A 322 10.18 -8.00 5.61
C LEU A 322 10.80 -9.21 6.34
N GLU A 323 11.76 -9.89 5.71
CA GLU A 323 12.41 -11.10 6.24
C GLU A 323 11.43 -12.28 6.45
N VAL A 324 10.34 -12.32 5.67
CA VAL A 324 9.33 -13.39 5.72
C VAL A 324 9.66 -14.46 4.67
N THR A 325 10.74 -15.20 4.88
CA THR A 325 11.24 -16.20 3.92
C THR A 325 10.81 -17.63 4.24
N ASP A 326 10.79 -18.02 5.52
CA ASP A 326 10.60 -19.39 5.97
C ASP A 326 9.14 -19.74 6.31
N THR A 327 8.25 -18.76 6.35
CA THR A 327 6.85 -18.99 6.67
C THR A 327 6.15 -19.75 5.54
N LYS A 328 5.40 -20.80 5.88
CA LYS A 328 4.60 -21.54 4.90
C LYS A 328 3.63 -20.62 4.17
N LYS A 329 3.50 -20.80 2.84
CA LYS A 329 2.62 -19.99 2.00
C LYS A 329 1.66 -20.87 1.22
N ILE A 330 0.41 -20.43 1.11
CA ILE A 330 -0.60 -20.99 0.20
C ILE A 330 -0.98 -19.90 -0.80
N TYR A 331 -0.88 -20.19 -2.10
CA TYR A 331 -1.34 -19.28 -3.13
C TYR A 331 -2.83 -19.49 -3.41
N VAL A 332 -3.61 -18.43 -3.15
CA VAL A 332 -5.06 -18.44 -3.30
C VAL A 332 -5.45 -17.66 -4.56
N PHE A 333 -5.70 -18.35 -5.64
CA PHE A 333 -6.13 -17.77 -6.92
C PHE A 333 -7.61 -17.43 -6.84
N ASN A 334 -7.90 -16.17 -6.59
CA ASN A 334 -9.27 -15.65 -6.45
C ASN A 334 -9.81 -15.11 -7.77
N LYS A 335 -11.10 -14.78 -7.78
CA LYS A 335 -11.86 -14.23 -8.92
C LYS A 335 -11.93 -15.18 -10.13
N ILE A 336 -11.98 -16.48 -9.86
CA ILE A 336 -12.14 -17.49 -10.93
C ILE A 336 -13.43 -17.30 -11.75
N ASP A 337 -14.41 -16.62 -11.18
CA ASP A 337 -15.69 -16.28 -11.81
C ASP A 337 -15.57 -15.22 -12.93
N ASN A 338 -14.49 -14.47 -12.98
CA ASN A 338 -14.22 -13.49 -14.03
C ASN A 338 -13.71 -14.13 -15.33
N LEU A 339 -13.28 -15.39 -15.29
CA LEU A 339 -12.75 -16.11 -16.44
C LEU A 339 -13.70 -17.19 -16.93
N LYS A 340 -13.93 -17.26 -18.24
CA LYS A 340 -14.68 -18.37 -18.87
C LYS A 340 -14.00 -19.72 -18.64
N ARG A 341 -12.67 -19.74 -18.64
CA ARG A 341 -11.84 -20.94 -18.40
C ARG A 341 -10.56 -20.56 -17.64
N VAL A 342 -10.42 -21.09 -16.44
CA VAL A 342 -9.21 -20.92 -15.63
C VAL A 342 -8.15 -21.93 -16.04
N PRO A 343 -6.90 -21.54 -16.34
CA PRO A 343 -5.83 -22.47 -16.72
C PRO A 343 -5.23 -23.19 -15.50
N ARG A 344 -6.10 -23.91 -14.74
CA ARG A 344 -5.76 -24.54 -13.45
C ARG A 344 -4.54 -25.46 -13.53
N THR A 345 -4.42 -26.27 -14.60
CA THR A 345 -3.32 -27.22 -14.77
C THR A 345 -1.97 -26.51 -14.91
N ALA A 346 -1.91 -25.44 -15.70
CA ALA A 346 -0.70 -24.65 -15.90
C ALA A 346 -0.28 -23.96 -14.60
N ILE A 347 -1.22 -23.32 -13.90
CA ILE A 347 -1.00 -22.63 -12.62
C ILE A 347 -0.56 -23.65 -11.55
N LYS A 348 -1.23 -24.81 -11.43
CA LYS A 348 -0.83 -25.86 -10.48
C LYS A 348 0.57 -26.38 -10.76
N LYS A 349 0.98 -26.50 -12.02
CA LYS A 349 2.33 -26.91 -12.40
C LYS A 349 3.37 -25.84 -12.03
N LYS A 350 3.10 -24.58 -12.36
CA LYS A 350 4.02 -23.45 -12.15
C LYS A 350 4.23 -23.17 -10.65
N TYR A 351 3.18 -23.17 -9.87
CA TYR A 351 3.19 -22.79 -8.46
C TYR A 351 3.00 -23.97 -7.50
N LYS A 352 3.38 -25.18 -7.90
CA LYS A 352 3.21 -26.43 -7.12
C LYS A 352 3.71 -26.33 -5.68
N ALA A 353 4.85 -25.66 -5.46
CA ALA A 353 5.47 -25.50 -4.14
C ALA A 353 4.57 -24.75 -3.14
N PHE A 354 3.69 -23.88 -3.64
CA PHE A 354 2.81 -23.03 -2.83
C PHE A 354 1.37 -23.57 -2.72
N LYS A 355 1.16 -24.84 -3.05
CA LYS A 355 -0.14 -25.53 -2.92
C LYS A 355 -1.31 -24.67 -3.43
N PRO A 356 -1.40 -24.35 -4.74
CA PRO A 356 -2.38 -23.42 -5.29
C PRO A 356 -3.82 -23.87 -5.11
N VAL A 357 -4.67 -23.01 -4.54
CA VAL A 357 -6.12 -23.18 -4.39
C VAL A 357 -6.84 -22.14 -5.24
N PHE A 358 -7.97 -22.54 -5.82
CA PHE A 358 -8.77 -21.69 -6.71
C PHE A 358 -10.10 -21.37 -6.05
N VAL A 359 -10.39 -20.06 -5.89
CA VAL A 359 -11.59 -19.60 -5.19
C VAL A 359 -12.33 -18.52 -5.97
N SER A 360 -13.62 -18.42 -5.73
CA SER A 360 -14.41 -17.22 -5.99
C SER A 360 -15.04 -16.78 -4.68
N CYS A 361 -14.51 -15.70 -4.11
CA CYS A 361 -15.12 -15.11 -2.91
C CYS A 361 -16.54 -14.60 -3.19
N LYS A 362 -16.82 -14.13 -4.42
CA LYS A 362 -18.13 -13.65 -4.86
C LYS A 362 -19.17 -14.75 -4.93
N LYS A 363 -18.80 -15.94 -5.42
CA LYS A 363 -19.69 -17.09 -5.56
C LYS A 363 -19.56 -18.11 -4.43
N SER A 364 -18.66 -17.86 -3.47
CA SER A 364 -18.33 -18.80 -2.38
C SER A 364 -17.84 -20.16 -2.87
N GLU A 365 -17.17 -20.22 -4.01
CA GLU A 365 -16.60 -21.44 -4.58
C GLU A 365 -15.17 -21.69 -4.06
N GLY A 366 -14.79 -22.95 -3.82
CA GLY A 366 -13.43 -23.37 -3.42
C GLY A 366 -13.05 -23.06 -1.97
N LEU A 367 -13.94 -22.46 -1.19
CA LEU A 367 -13.63 -22.04 0.21
C LEU A 367 -13.43 -23.23 1.16
N GLU A 368 -14.16 -24.31 0.97
CA GLU A 368 -14.02 -25.52 1.82
C GLU A 368 -12.69 -26.24 1.54
N GLU A 369 -12.26 -26.31 0.25
CA GLU A 369 -10.93 -26.82 -0.11
C GLU A 369 -9.84 -25.97 0.55
N LEU A 370 -9.98 -24.64 0.53
CA LEU A 370 -9.04 -23.71 1.18
C LEU A 370 -9.00 -23.93 2.70
N LYS A 371 -10.15 -24.06 3.38
CA LYS A 371 -10.21 -24.34 4.81
C LYS A 371 -9.49 -25.62 5.19
N LYS A 372 -9.72 -26.69 4.43
CA LYS A 372 -9.03 -27.97 4.62
C LYS A 372 -7.51 -27.79 4.45
N GLN A 373 -7.09 -27.10 3.43
CA GLN A 373 -5.65 -26.91 3.15
C GLN A 373 -4.97 -26.02 4.20
N ILE A 374 -5.70 -25.04 4.78
CA ILE A 374 -5.21 -24.26 5.92
C ILE A 374 -5.02 -25.19 7.14
N ALA A 375 -6.00 -26.03 7.45
CA ALA A 375 -5.92 -26.99 8.57
C ALA A 375 -4.75 -27.97 8.42
N ASP A 376 -4.54 -28.51 7.21
CA ASP A 376 -3.45 -29.44 6.90
C ASP A 376 -2.05 -28.79 6.91
N SER A 377 -1.97 -27.47 6.90
CA SER A 377 -0.69 -26.73 6.82
C SER A 377 -0.24 -26.17 8.18
N LEU A 378 -1.13 -26.03 9.14
CA LEU A 378 -0.89 -25.57 10.51
C LEU A 378 -0.55 -26.70 11.45
#